data_14b9fe1278d4de242adc3bb3772286a2
#
_entry.id   14b9fe1278d4de242adc3bb3772286a2
#
_cell.length_a   1.000
_cell.length_b   1.000
_cell.length_c   1.000
_cell.angle_alpha   90.00
_cell.angle_beta   90.00
_cell.angle_gamma   90.00
#
_symmetry.space_group_name_H-M   'P 1'
#
loop_
_entity.id
_entity.type
_entity.pdbx_description
1 polymer ?
#
loop_
_entity_poly.entity_id
_entity_poly.type
_entity_poly.pdbx_seq_one_letter_code
_entity_poly.pdbx_strand_id
1 'polypeptide(L)'
;AVANMPCNPHIGGSSKGHLVREIDCLGGEMGKNIDKTMIQIKMLNTSKGPAVHSLRAQADRKRYQMEMKHTLEKQENLELKQAEIVNIEVENGKVKSIETDVGAIYNVKNIIVATGTYLEGKIFIGDYSKESGPDGVFPANKLAKCFEKLGVKLIRFKTGTPARINRKSIDFSKMKVQKGDEDIVPFSLDDEVKDFVQQDCYLTYTN
;
A
#
# COMPACT_ATOMS: atom_id res chain seq x y z
N ALA A 1 5.46 0.37 9.21
CA ALA A 1 4.47 1.45 9.00
C ALA A 1 3.16 0.87 8.45
N VAL A 2 2.05 1.19 9.08
CA VAL A 2 0.72 0.76 8.64
C VAL A 2 0.34 1.48 7.34
N ALA A 3 -0.25 0.76 6.39
CA ALA A 3 -0.82 1.29 5.15
C ALA A 3 0.10 2.27 4.38
N ASN A 4 1.40 2.03 4.40
CA ASN A 4 2.35 2.84 3.66
C ASN A 4 2.19 2.63 2.14
N MET A 5 2.14 3.71 1.39
CA MET A 5 2.12 3.70 -0.08
C MET A 5 3.47 4.20 -0.61
N PRO A 6 4.53 3.37 -0.64
CA PRO A 6 5.88 3.85 -0.93
C PRO A 6 6.10 4.17 -2.41
N CYS A 7 5.34 3.56 -3.28
CA CYS A 7 5.45 3.75 -4.73
C CYS A 7 4.52 4.88 -5.20
N ASN A 8 3.34 4.55 -5.65
CA ASN A 8 2.33 5.52 -6.08
C ASN A 8 1.26 5.66 -5.00
N PRO A 9 0.89 6.88 -4.58
CA PRO A 9 -0.17 7.08 -3.60
C PRO A 9 -1.55 6.94 -4.27
N HIS A 10 -1.88 5.74 -4.73
CA HIS A 10 -3.18 5.43 -5.31
C HIS A 10 -3.64 4.02 -4.98
N ILE A 11 -4.94 3.83 -4.99
CA ILE A 11 -5.61 2.53 -4.87
C ILE A 11 -6.31 2.21 -6.20
N GLY A 12 -6.32 0.93 -6.55
CA GLY A 12 -6.98 0.47 -7.78
C GLY A 12 -6.11 0.58 -9.03
N GLY A 13 -6.77 0.80 -10.15
CA GLY A 13 -6.19 0.69 -11.48
C GLY A 13 -6.53 -0.63 -12.14
N SER A 14 -6.08 -0.84 -13.39
CA SER A 14 -6.39 -2.05 -14.17
C SER A 14 -6.09 -3.33 -13.38
N SER A 15 -7.05 -4.22 -13.32
CA SER A 15 -7.09 -5.46 -12.53
C SER A 15 -7.09 -5.27 -11.00
N LYS A 16 -6.47 -4.22 -10.48
CA LYS A 16 -6.37 -3.96 -9.04
C LYS A 16 -7.67 -3.39 -8.46
N GLY A 17 -8.38 -2.54 -9.21
CA GLY A 17 -9.66 -1.97 -8.76
C GLY A 17 -10.71 -3.04 -8.51
N HIS A 18 -10.72 -4.10 -9.30
CA HIS A 18 -11.61 -5.26 -9.12
C HIS A 18 -11.31 -5.96 -7.78
N LEU A 19 -10.02 -6.24 -7.51
CA LEU A 19 -9.60 -6.88 -6.26
C LEU A 19 -9.96 -6.05 -5.03
N VAL A 20 -9.85 -4.72 -5.11
CA VAL A 20 -10.26 -3.84 -3.99
C VAL A 20 -11.74 -3.98 -3.69
N ARG A 21 -12.58 -4.07 -4.72
CA ARG A 21 -14.03 -4.29 -4.54
C ARG A 21 -14.34 -5.69 -4.01
N GLU A 22 -13.63 -6.71 -4.45
CA GLU A 22 -13.76 -8.06 -3.88
C GLU A 22 -13.40 -8.09 -2.39
N ILE A 23 -12.31 -7.39 -2.02
CA ILE A 23 -11.90 -7.23 -0.62
C ILE A 23 -12.97 -6.50 0.19
N ASP A 24 -13.56 -5.44 -0.37
CA ASP A 24 -14.64 -4.66 0.26
C ASP A 24 -15.87 -5.54 0.54
N CYS A 25 -16.31 -6.33 -0.45
CA CYS A 25 -17.41 -7.30 -0.30
C CYS A 25 -17.16 -8.33 0.82
N LEU A 26 -15.91 -8.61 1.16
CA LEU A 26 -15.51 -9.49 2.25
C LEU A 26 -15.33 -8.75 3.60
N GLY A 27 -15.70 -7.48 3.67
CA GLY A 27 -15.60 -6.64 4.86
C GLY A 27 -14.22 -6.00 5.06
N GLY A 28 -13.39 -5.90 4.01
CA GLY A 28 -12.08 -5.28 4.10
C GLY A 28 -12.13 -3.75 4.09
N GLU A 29 -11.13 -3.11 4.69
CA GLU A 29 -11.11 -1.66 4.94
C GLU A 29 -10.47 -0.84 3.81
N MET A 30 -9.89 -1.46 2.79
CA MET A 30 -9.14 -0.73 1.75
C MET A 30 -10.04 0.20 0.93
N GLY A 31 -11.24 -0.25 0.55
CA GLY A 31 -12.24 0.54 -0.18
C GLY A 31 -12.72 1.71 0.65
N LYS A 32 -13.18 1.45 1.87
CA LYS A 32 -13.67 2.47 2.81
C LYS A 32 -12.63 3.53 3.13
N ASN A 33 -11.39 3.10 3.34
CA ASN A 33 -10.30 4.01 3.67
C ASN A 33 -9.92 4.92 2.50
N ILE A 34 -9.89 4.40 1.26
CA ILE A 34 -9.57 5.25 0.11
C ILE A 34 -10.69 6.24 -0.19
N ASP A 35 -11.96 5.86 -0.03
CA ASP A 35 -13.10 6.75 -0.26
C ASP A 35 -13.09 7.97 0.66
N LYS A 36 -12.61 7.81 1.91
CA LYS A 36 -12.41 8.90 2.88
C LYS A 36 -11.19 9.78 2.60
N THR A 37 -10.19 9.27 1.88
CA THR A 37 -8.85 9.89 1.82
C THR A 37 -8.34 10.15 0.41
N MET A 38 -9.14 9.85 -0.60
CA MET A 38 -8.81 10.16 -1.98
C MET A 38 -8.81 11.67 -2.26
N ILE A 39 -8.03 12.07 -3.24
CA ILE A 39 -7.99 13.43 -3.79
C ILE A 39 -8.54 13.50 -5.21
N GLN A 40 -8.60 12.38 -5.90
CA GLN A 40 -9.20 12.24 -7.22
C GLN A 40 -9.59 10.77 -7.45
N ILE A 41 -10.69 10.55 -8.14
CA ILE A 41 -11.10 9.22 -8.60
C ILE A 41 -11.40 9.24 -10.10
N LYS A 42 -11.08 8.13 -10.76
CA LYS A 42 -11.31 7.97 -12.20
C LYS A 42 -11.55 6.53 -12.58
N MET A 43 -12.55 6.31 -13.45
CA MET A 43 -12.74 5.04 -14.14
C MET A 43 -11.76 4.93 -15.30
N LEU A 44 -10.95 3.90 -15.30
CA LEU A 44 -10.00 3.60 -16.38
C LEU A 44 -10.63 2.66 -17.42
N ASN A 45 -10.08 2.69 -18.62
CA ASN A 45 -10.45 1.81 -19.74
C ASN A 45 -11.90 1.96 -20.23
N THR A 46 -12.51 3.12 -20.04
CA THR A 46 -13.91 3.39 -20.46
C THR A 46 -14.16 3.28 -21.95
N SER A 47 -13.09 3.36 -22.77
CA SER A 47 -13.16 3.12 -24.23
C SER A 47 -13.16 1.63 -24.60
N LYS A 48 -13.08 0.73 -23.63
CA LYS A 48 -13.07 -0.73 -23.81
C LYS A 48 -14.33 -1.35 -23.25
N GLY A 49 -14.48 -2.67 -23.36
CA GLY A 49 -15.63 -3.37 -22.79
C GLY A 49 -15.72 -3.25 -21.25
N PRO A 50 -16.93 -3.33 -20.66
CA PRO A 50 -17.16 -3.11 -19.22
C PRO A 50 -16.32 -4.02 -18.30
N ALA A 51 -15.97 -5.21 -18.73
CA ALA A 51 -15.19 -6.17 -17.94
C ALA A 51 -13.78 -5.66 -17.56
N VAL A 52 -13.25 -4.66 -18.28
CA VAL A 52 -11.94 -4.06 -17.98
C VAL A 52 -12.03 -2.66 -17.41
N HIS A 53 -13.24 -2.14 -17.20
CA HIS A 53 -13.44 -0.88 -16.46
C HIS A 53 -12.90 -1.04 -15.06
N SER A 54 -12.06 -0.12 -14.60
CA SER A 54 -11.40 -0.25 -13.32
C SER A 54 -11.23 1.10 -12.65
N LEU A 55 -11.72 1.21 -11.43
CA LEU A 55 -11.55 2.41 -10.62
C LEU A 55 -10.08 2.58 -10.22
N ARG A 56 -9.65 3.84 -10.24
CA ARG A 56 -8.39 4.28 -9.66
C ARG A 56 -8.60 5.58 -8.89
N ALA A 57 -8.29 5.58 -7.61
CA ALA A 57 -8.30 6.76 -6.77
C ALA A 57 -6.87 7.17 -6.40
N GLN A 58 -6.55 8.45 -6.57
CA GLN A 58 -5.34 9.06 -6.02
C GLN A 58 -5.59 9.36 -4.55
N ALA A 59 -4.66 9.00 -3.68
CA ALA A 59 -4.78 9.19 -2.24
C ALA A 59 -3.99 10.40 -1.74
N ASP A 60 -4.52 11.08 -0.73
CA ASP A 60 -3.67 11.77 0.21
C ASP A 60 -2.95 10.72 1.06
N ARG A 61 -1.68 10.49 0.77
CA ARG A 61 -0.90 9.41 1.36
C ARG A 61 -0.87 9.44 2.88
N LYS A 62 -0.76 10.63 3.47
CA LYS A 62 -0.68 10.77 4.93
C LYS A 62 -2.04 10.55 5.58
N ARG A 63 -3.10 11.12 5.00
CA ARG A 63 -4.45 10.88 5.48
C ARG A 63 -4.82 9.41 5.41
N TYR A 64 -4.47 8.71 4.32
CA TYR A 64 -4.72 7.27 4.16
C TYR A 64 -4.07 6.44 5.26
N GLN A 65 -2.80 6.75 5.60
CA GLN A 65 -2.09 6.08 6.68
C GLN A 65 -2.72 6.36 8.06
N MET A 66 -3.07 7.61 8.32
CA MET A 66 -3.66 8.02 9.61
C MET A 66 -5.04 7.40 9.81
N GLU A 67 -5.88 7.42 8.79
CA GLU A 67 -7.23 6.85 8.82
C GLU A 67 -7.18 5.33 9.02
N MET A 68 -6.32 4.63 8.27
CA MET A 68 -6.17 3.18 8.44
C MET A 68 -5.64 2.82 9.84
N LYS A 69 -4.66 3.57 10.33
CA LYS A 69 -4.14 3.37 11.69
C LYS A 69 -5.25 3.55 12.71
N HIS A 70 -6.04 4.60 12.59
CA HIS A 70 -7.17 4.89 13.48
C HIS A 70 -8.24 3.78 13.45
N THR A 71 -8.57 3.26 12.26
CA THR A 71 -9.48 2.13 12.10
C THR A 71 -8.96 0.89 12.84
N LEU A 72 -7.68 0.57 12.67
CA LEU A 72 -7.09 -0.60 13.34
C LEU A 72 -7.00 -0.44 14.87
N GLU A 73 -6.70 0.77 15.36
CA GLU A 73 -6.63 1.05 16.81
C GLU A 73 -8.00 0.94 17.49
N LYS A 74 -9.09 1.15 16.73
CA LYS A 74 -10.47 0.99 17.25
C LYS A 74 -11.03 -0.42 17.12
N GLN A 75 -10.37 -1.29 16.36
CA GLN A 75 -10.87 -2.63 16.11
C GLN A 75 -10.82 -3.48 17.38
N GLU A 76 -11.95 -4.00 17.78
CA GLU A 76 -12.02 -4.93 18.91
C GLU A 76 -11.19 -6.19 18.65
N ASN A 77 -10.58 -6.73 19.69
CA ASN A 77 -9.72 -7.91 19.66
C ASN A 77 -8.48 -7.77 18.75
N LEU A 78 -8.06 -6.57 18.42
CA LEU A 78 -6.86 -6.26 17.67
C LEU A 78 -5.92 -5.40 18.50
N GLU A 79 -4.65 -5.82 18.61
CA GLU A 79 -3.58 -5.01 19.19
C GLU A 79 -2.58 -4.61 18.11
N LEU A 80 -2.38 -3.31 17.91
CA LEU A 80 -1.38 -2.77 17.01
C LEU A 80 -0.09 -2.49 17.78
N LYS A 81 0.97 -3.26 17.51
CA LYS A 81 2.28 -3.13 18.16
C LYS A 81 3.35 -2.69 17.17
N GLN A 82 4.20 -1.77 17.59
CA GLN A 82 5.39 -1.39 16.85
C GLN A 82 6.55 -2.29 17.27
N ALA A 83 6.96 -3.21 16.41
CA ALA A 83 8.08 -4.10 16.64
C ALA A 83 8.64 -4.62 15.30
N GLU A 84 9.92 -4.97 15.26
CA GLU A 84 10.50 -5.74 14.16
C GLU A 84 10.49 -7.22 14.54
N ILE A 85 9.82 -8.06 13.75
CA ILE A 85 9.86 -9.51 13.91
C ILE A 85 11.13 -10.04 13.26
N VAL A 86 11.93 -10.75 14.04
CA VAL A 86 13.24 -11.26 13.61
C VAL A 86 13.29 -12.78 13.49
N ASN A 87 12.38 -13.49 14.17
CA ASN A 87 12.36 -14.95 14.17
C ASN A 87 10.94 -15.48 14.23
N ILE A 88 10.76 -16.67 13.67
CA ILE A 88 9.54 -17.48 13.73
C ILE A 88 9.97 -18.87 14.19
N GLU A 89 9.48 -19.31 15.34
CA GLU A 89 9.72 -20.66 15.85
C GLU A 89 8.65 -21.60 15.32
N VAL A 90 9.11 -22.74 14.76
CA VAL A 90 8.27 -23.81 14.26
C VAL A 90 8.64 -25.10 14.97
N GLU A 91 7.68 -25.79 15.55
CA GLU A 91 7.84 -27.07 16.22
C GLU A 91 6.86 -28.08 15.63
N ASN A 92 7.36 -29.24 15.23
CA ASN A 92 6.55 -30.32 14.60
C ASN A 92 5.71 -29.83 13.40
N GLY A 93 6.27 -28.94 12.57
CA GLY A 93 5.61 -28.38 11.39
C GLY A 93 4.50 -27.35 11.69
N LYS A 94 4.37 -26.90 12.93
CA LYS A 94 3.41 -25.88 13.35
C LYS A 94 4.12 -24.65 13.91
N VAL A 95 3.59 -23.50 13.61
CA VAL A 95 4.06 -22.24 14.21
C VAL A 95 3.81 -22.31 15.73
N LYS A 96 4.81 -21.90 16.51
CA LYS A 96 4.77 -21.84 17.96
C LYS A 96 4.83 -20.41 18.47
N SER A 97 5.81 -19.65 18.01
CA SER A 97 6.02 -18.27 18.47
C SER A 97 6.70 -17.39 17.43
N ILE A 98 6.62 -16.08 17.66
CA ILE A 98 7.40 -15.07 16.97
C ILE A 98 8.26 -14.33 17.99
N GLU A 99 9.42 -13.85 17.55
CA GLU A 99 10.36 -13.09 18.38
C GLU A 99 10.64 -11.73 17.75
N THR A 100 10.69 -10.71 18.58
CA THR A 100 11.05 -9.34 18.19
C THR A 100 12.54 -9.09 18.32
N ASP A 101 13.04 -8.05 17.69
CA ASP A 101 14.43 -7.59 17.76
C ASP A 101 14.90 -7.22 19.18
N VAL A 102 13.96 -6.84 20.05
CA VAL A 102 14.20 -6.55 21.48
C VAL A 102 14.03 -7.77 22.39
N GLY A 103 13.81 -8.97 21.83
CA GLY A 103 13.72 -10.23 22.58
C GLY A 103 12.35 -10.56 23.17
N ALA A 104 11.29 -9.80 22.83
CA ALA A 104 9.94 -10.19 23.24
C ALA A 104 9.45 -11.37 22.42
N ILE A 105 8.85 -12.37 23.08
CA ILE A 105 8.32 -13.58 22.46
C ILE A 105 6.80 -13.58 22.58
N TYR A 106 6.12 -13.82 21.46
CA TYR A 106 4.68 -13.97 21.41
C TYR A 106 4.32 -15.39 20.95
N ASN A 107 3.58 -16.13 21.77
CA ASN A 107 3.03 -17.42 21.38
C ASN A 107 1.84 -17.20 20.43
N VAL A 108 1.88 -17.80 19.26
CA VAL A 108 0.88 -17.60 18.21
C VAL A 108 0.50 -18.93 17.57
N LYS A 109 -0.74 -19.04 17.12
CA LYS A 109 -1.24 -20.23 16.41
C LYS A 109 -1.06 -20.11 14.90
N ASN A 110 -1.16 -18.91 14.37
CA ASN A 110 -1.09 -18.62 12.94
C ASN A 110 -0.32 -17.33 12.72
N ILE A 111 0.32 -17.19 11.57
CA ILE A 111 1.01 -15.97 11.14
C ILE A 111 0.56 -15.61 9.74
N ILE A 112 0.22 -14.35 9.52
CA ILE A 112 0.04 -13.77 8.19
C ILE A 112 1.23 -12.84 7.93
N VAL A 113 1.97 -13.14 6.86
CA VAL A 113 3.15 -12.36 6.47
C VAL A 113 2.76 -11.36 5.40
N ALA A 114 2.81 -10.08 5.74
CA ALA A 114 2.46 -8.97 4.86
C ALA A 114 3.54 -7.89 4.87
N THR A 115 4.78 -8.28 4.61
CA THR A 115 5.99 -7.46 4.75
C THR A 115 6.15 -6.36 3.69
N GLY A 116 5.28 -6.32 2.69
CA GLY A 116 5.41 -5.33 1.62
C GLY A 116 6.80 -5.38 0.96
N THR A 117 7.47 -4.23 0.87
CA THR A 117 8.80 -4.08 0.27
C THR A 117 9.92 -3.92 1.32
N TYR A 118 9.70 -4.41 2.55
CA TYR A 118 10.67 -4.27 3.64
C TYR A 118 11.65 -5.44 3.75
N LEU A 119 11.24 -6.64 3.32
CA LEU A 119 12.05 -7.86 3.46
C LEU A 119 13.31 -7.77 2.60
N GLU A 120 14.48 -7.70 3.24
CA GLU A 120 15.77 -7.38 2.60
C GLU A 120 15.69 -6.20 1.62
N GLY A 121 14.95 -5.16 2.03
CA GLY A 121 14.70 -4.02 1.18
C GLY A 121 15.99 -3.34 0.73
N LYS A 122 16.03 -2.93 -0.54
CA LYS A 122 17.13 -2.14 -1.09
C LYS A 122 16.57 -1.07 -2.02
N ILE A 123 17.01 0.16 -1.81
CA ILE A 123 16.64 1.29 -2.66
C ILE A 123 17.76 1.60 -3.66
N PHE A 124 17.38 2.09 -4.84
CA PHE A 124 18.27 2.54 -5.90
C PHE A 124 17.83 3.92 -6.38
N ILE A 125 18.77 4.84 -6.52
CA ILE A 125 18.55 6.19 -7.05
C ILE A 125 19.71 6.47 -8.00
N GLY A 126 19.50 6.29 -9.30
CA GLY A 126 20.60 6.25 -10.27
C GLY A 126 21.61 5.16 -9.88
N ASP A 127 22.87 5.51 -9.77
CA ASP A 127 23.95 4.61 -9.38
C ASP A 127 24.06 4.37 -7.86
N TYR A 128 23.36 5.18 -7.08
CA TYR A 128 23.32 5.02 -5.62
C TYR A 128 22.45 3.86 -5.20
N SER A 129 22.95 3.02 -4.30
CA SER A 129 22.16 1.96 -3.69
C SER A 129 22.41 1.85 -2.18
N LYS A 130 21.36 1.54 -1.42
CA LYS A 130 21.41 1.39 0.03
C LYS A 130 20.43 0.30 0.48
N GLU A 131 20.84 -0.51 1.45
CA GLU A 131 19.89 -1.36 2.19
C GLU A 131 18.95 -0.48 2.99
N SER A 132 17.68 -0.55 2.67
CA SER A 132 16.64 0.28 3.30
C SER A 132 15.27 -0.29 2.96
N GLY A 133 14.35 -0.19 3.88
CA GLY A 133 12.93 -0.23 3.56
C GLY A 133 12.51 1.06 2.84
N PRO A 134 11.24 1.15 2.42
CA PRO A 134 10.71 2.34 1.77
C PRO A 134 10.79 3.57 2.68
N ASP A 135 10.93 4.74 2.09
CA ASP A 135 10.98 6.04 2.80
C ASP A 135 12.12 6.18 3.82
N GLY A 136 13.20 5.40 3.66
CA GLY A 136 14.36 5.46 4.52
C GLY A 136 14.22 4.73 5.85
N VAL A 137 13.15 3.95 6.06
CA VAL A 137 13.01 3.10 7.26
C VAL A 137 13.89 1.85 7.15
N PHE A 138 14.10 1.16 8.27
CA PHE A 138 14.95 -0.03 8.32
C PHE A 138 14.36 -1.19 7.50
N PRO A 139 15.19 -1.96 6.79
CA PRO A 139 14.77 -3.20 6.13
C PRO A 139 14.65 -4.34 7.15
N ALA A 140 13.78 -5.31 6.86
CA ALA A 140 13.61 -6.52 7.68
C ALA A 140 14.58 -7.64 7.21
N ASN A 141 15.86 -7.53 7.54
CA ASN A 141 16.88 -8.46 7.05
C ASN A 141 16.90 -9.78 7.82
N LYS A 142 16.66 -9.76 9.13
CA LYS A 142 16.69 -10.95 9.97
C LYS A 142 15.55 -11.91 9.64
N LEU A 143 14.37 -11.38 9.38
CA LEU A 143 13.18 -12.18 9.04
C LEU A 143 13.35 -12.90 7.69
N ALA A 144 14.02 -12.29 6.70
CA ALA A 144 14.34 -12.94 5.44
C ALA A 144 15.17 -14.21 5.65
N LYS A 145 16.24 -14.11 6.44
CA LYS A 145 17.08 -15.26 6.80
C LYS A 145 16.33 -16.34 7.58
N CYS A 146 15.34 -15.93 8.38
CA CYS A 146 14.46 -16.88 9.08
C CYS A 146 13.63 -17.69 8.08
N PHE A 147 13.04 -17.04 7.06
CA PHE A 147 12.30 -17.76 6.01
C PHE A 147 13.16 -18.75 5.24
N GLU A 148 14.39 -18.36 4.88
CA GLU A 148 15.33 -19.27 4.20
C GLU A 148 15.63 -20.52 5.04
N LYS A 149 15.84 -20.36 6.36
CA LYS A 149 16.04 -21.47 7.29
C LYS A 149 14.80 -22.37 7.40
N LEU A 150 13.61 -21.81 7.25
CA LEU A 150 12.36 -22.57 7.23
C LEU A 150 12.07 -23.22 5.87
N GLY A 151 13.00 -23.11 4.90
CA GLY A 151 12.88 -23.71 3.57
C GLY A 151 12.06 -22.90 2.57
N VAL A 152 11.70 -21.66 2.89
CA VAL A 152 10.99 -20.78 1.96
C VAL A 152 11.99 -20.15 1.01
N LYS A 153 11.86 -20.46 -0.29
CA LYS A 153 12.70 -19.86 -1.32
C LYS A 153 12.27 -18.41 -1.57
N LEU A 154 13.17 -17.47 -1.33
CA LEU A 154 12.95 -16.06 -1.62
C LEU A 154 13.48 -15.69 -3.00
N ILE A 155 12.77 -14.81 -3.68
CA ILE A 155 13.20 -14.20 -4.94
C ILE A 155 13.04 -12.69 -4.87
N ARG A 156 13.93 -11.97 -5.55
CA ARG A 156 13.92 -10.51 -5.52
C ARG A 156 13.01 -9.95 -6.60
N PHE A 157 12.13 -9.05 -6.18
CA PHE A 157 11.31 -8.24 -7.07
C PHE A 157 11.77 -6.78 -7.06
N LYS A 158 11.52 -6.10 -8.17
CA LYS A 158 11.76 -4.67 -8.33
C LYS A 158 10.41 -3.95 -8.43
N THR A 159 10.27 -2.83 -7.72
CA THR A 159 9.19 -1.87 -7.92
C THR A 159 9.76 -0.55 -8.39
N GLY A 160 9.04 0.16 -9.28
CA GLY A 160 9.40 1.52 -9.69
C GLY A 160 8.68 2.54 -8.82
N THR A 161 9.44 3.47 -8.24
CA THR A 161 8.87 4.60 -7.52
C THR A 161 9.06 5.86 -8.38
N PRO A 162 7.99 6.62 -8.69
CA PRO A 162 8.13 7.85 -9.46
C PRO A 162 8.88 8.92 -8.66
N ALA A 163 9.59 9.78 -9.36
CA ALA A 163 10.29 10.90 -8.74
C ALA A 163 9.31 11.80 -7.96
N ARG A 164 9.75 12.25 -6.80
CA ARG A 164 9.03 13.29 -6.02
C ARG A 164 9.56 14.64 -6.44
N ILE A 165 8.71 15.43 -7.10
CA ILE A 165 9.07 16.72 -7.67
C ILE A 165 8.55 17.83 -6.77
N ASN A 166 9.36 18.86 -6.57
CA ASN A 166 8.92 20.03 -5.84
C ASN A 166 7.86 20.78 -6.68
N ARG A 167 6.66 20.93 -6.13
CA ARG A 167 5.54 21.59 -6.82
C ARG A 167 5.90 22.98 -7.35
N LYS A 168 6.75 23.73 -6.64
CA LYS A 168 7.18 25.09 -7.05
C LYS A 168 8.06 25.09 -8.31
N SER A 169 8.66 23.95 -8.67
CA SER A 169 9.48 23.82 -9.89
C SER A 169 8.70 23.31 -11.10
N ILE A 170 7.39 23.07 -10.96
CA ILE A 170 6.57 22.54 -12.03
C ILE A 170 5.96 23.68 -12.85
N ASP A 171 6.16 23.61 -14.17
CA ASP A 171 5.46 24.48 -15.11
C ASP A 171 4.17 23.79 -15.59
N PHE A 172 3.08 24.06 -14.88
CA PHE A 172 1.77 23.48 -15.20
C PHE A 172 1.22 23.89 -16.56
N SER A 173 1.69 25.01 -17.13
CA SER A 173 1.24 25.48 -18.45
C SER A 173 1.64 24.52 -19.59
N LYS A 174 2.69 23.72 -19.38
CA LYS A 174 3.19 22.71 -20.31
C LYS A 174 2.57 21.33 -20.14
N MET A 175 1.62 21.19 -19.22
CA MET A 175 1.03 19.91 -18.88
C MET A 175 -0.43 19.83 -19.31
N LYS A 176 -0.88 18.63 -19.64
CA LYS A 176 -2.29 18.38 -19.92
C LYS A 176 -3.02 18.08 -18.60
N VAL A 177 -4.07 18.84 -18.32
CA VAL A 177 -4.94 18.60 -17.16
C VAL A 177 -5.67 17.27 -17.34
N GLN A 178 -5.67 16.46 -16.30
CA GLN A 178 -6.47 15.23 -16.19
C GLN A 178 -7.43 15.40 -15.02
N LYS A 179 -8.68 15.71 -15.33
CA LYS A 179 -9.77 15.76 -14.35
C LYS A 179 -10.17 14.36 -13.89
N GLY A 180 -10.68 14.28 -12.68
CA GLY A 180 -11.43 13.12 -12.20
C GLY A 180 -12.77 13.00 -12.92
N ASP A 181 -13.50 11.92 -12.65
CA ASP A 181 -14.83 11.72 -13.20
C ASP A 181 -15.82 12.61 -12.44
N GLU A 182 -16.81 13.17 -13.17
CA GLU A 182 -17.88 14.00 -12.56
C GLU A 182 -18.83 13.14 -11.73
N ASP A 183 -19.19 11.97 -12.26
CA ASP A 183 -19.97 10.98 -11.54
C ASP A 183 -19.04 10.11 -10.69
N ILE A 184 -19.01 10.41 -9.39
CA ILE A 184 -18.13 9.71 -8.45
C ILE A 184 -18.74 8.36 -8.09
N VAL A 185 -18.02 7.29 -8.43
CA VAL A 185 -18.34 5.94 -8.01
C VAL A 185 -17.35 5.54 -6.90
N PRO A 186 -17.80 5.33 -5.64
CA PRO A 186 -16.89 4.94 -4.55
C PRO A 186 -16.34 3.53 -4.75
N PHE A 187 -15.24 3.22 -4.06
CA PHE A 187 -14.70 1.86 -4.02
C PHE A 187 -15.54 0.94 -3.14
N SER A 188 -15.95 1.44 -1.97
CA SER A 188 -16.82 0.68 -1.08
C SER A 188 -18.26 0.70 -1.58
N LEU A 189 -18.92 -0.44 -1.43
CA LEU A 189 -20.33 -0.57 -1.74
C LEU A 189 -21.23 0.02 -0.63
N ASP A 190 -20.69 0.19 0.56
CA ASP A 190 -21.37 0.71 1.73
C ASP A 190 -21.25 2.24 1.88
N ASP A 191 -20.35 2.87 1.13
CA ASP A 191 -20.04 4.29 1.25
C ASP A 191 -20.79 5.14 0.21
N GLU A 192 -21.30 6.28 0.65
CA GLU A 192 -21.70 7.39 -0.21
C GLU A 192 -20.64 8.49 -0.09
N VAL A 193 -19.97 8.79 -1.19
CA VAL A 193 -19.01 9.89 -1.23
C VAL A 193 -19.78 11.18 -1.51
N LYS A 194 -20.12 11.90 -0.44
CA LYS A 194 -20.78 13.21 -0.50
C LYS A 194 -19.74 14.34 -0.35
N ASP A 195 -19.98 15.45 -1.03
CA ASP A 195 -19.23 16.72 -0.87
C ASP A 195 -17.70 16.61 -1.07
N PHE A 196 -17.28 15.76 -1.99
CA PHE A 196 -15.87 15.58 -2.33
C PHE A 196 -15.45 16.51 -3.48
N VAL A 197 -14.55 17.43 -3.19
CA VAL A 197 -13.94 18.30 -4.21
C VAL A 197 -12.67 17.65 -4.74
N GLN A 198 -12.71 17.20 -5.98
CA GLN A 198 -11.57 16.54 -6.62
C GLN A 198 -10.47 17.55 -6.98
N GLN A 199 -9.22 17.10 -6.86
CA GLN A 199 -8.04 17.82 -7.33
C GLN A 199 -7.66 17.35 -8.73
N ASP A 200 -7.32 18.29 -9.60
CA ASP A 200 -6.82 17.96 -10.93
C ASP A 200 -5.42 17.34 -10.86
N CYS A 201 -5.24 16.26 -11.62
CA CYS A 201 -3.93 15.70 -11.95
C CYS A 201 -3.41 16.26 -13.27
N TYR A 202 -2.11 16.10 -13.53
CA TYR A 202 -1.46 16.62 -14.70
C TYR A 202 -0.63 15.56 -15.38
N LEU A 203 -0.73 15.49 -16.70
CA LEU A 203 0.05 14.59 -17.54
C LEU A 203 1.20 15.36 -18.18
N THR A 204 2.38 14.77 -18.11
CA THR A 204 3.56 15.20 -18.85
C THR A 204 4.21 14.00 -19.53
N TYR A 205 5.10 14.27 -20.47
CA TYR A 205 5.78 13.24 -21.24
C TYR A 205 7.29 13.44 -21.12
N THR A 206 8.02 12.36 -21.11
CA THR A 206 9.48 12.36 -21.22
C THR A 206 9.87 12.43 -22.69
N ASN A 207 10.98 13.10 -23.00
CA ASN A 207 11.58 13.15 -24.33
C ASN A 207 12.55 11.99 -24.49
#